data_0a3b7a13a1dcba325fa137e6407d8231
#
_entry.id   0a3b7a13a1dcba325fa137e6407d8231
#
_cell.length_a   1.000
_cell.length_b   1.000
_cell.length_c   1.000
_cell.angle_alpha   90.00
_cell.angle_beta   90.00
_cell.angle_gamma   90.00
#
_symmetry.space_group_name_H-M   'P 1'
#
loop_
_entity.id
_entity.type
_entity.pdbx_description
1 polymer ?
#
loop_
_entity_poly.entity_id
_entity_poly.type
_entity_poly.pdbx_seq_one_letter_code
_entity_poly.pdbx_strand_id
1 'polypeptide(L)'
;VIIISQSGETADSLAALRLCKENNIRTLGIVNVVGSSIAREADKVFYTLAGPEISVATTKAYSTQLIAAYVLALQFAKIRSEITEEQCDAYVKELKTLPEKIKRILEDKERLQWFASKQANAKDIFFIGRNLDYSMSLEGSLKLKEISYIHSEAYAAGELKHGTISLIEDGTLVVLSLIH
;
A
#
# COMPACT_ATOMS: atom_id res chain seq x y z
N VAL A 1 -17.90 0.44 9.42
CA VAL A 1 -16.54 1.02 9.31
C VAL A 1 -15.52 -0.09 9.05
N ILE A 2 -14.53 0.17 8.19
CA ILE A 2 -13.40 -0.73 7.95
C ILE A 2 -12.16 -0.11 8.61
N ILE A 3 -11.46 -0.90 9.41
CA ILE A 3 -10.25 -0.49 10.14
C ILE A 3 -9.10 -1.38 9.65
N ILE A 4 -8.04 -0.75 9.13
CA ILE A 4 -6.89 -1.45 8.56
C ILE A 4 -5.68 -1.21 9.48
N SER A 5 -5.06 -2.27 9.94
CA SER A 5 -3.85 -2.20 10.75
C SER A 5 -3.02 -3.47 10.56
N GLN A 6 -1.72 -3.33 10.35
CA GLN A 6 -0.83 -4.50 10.25
C GLN A 6 -0.74 -5.24 11.58
N SER A 7 -0.39 -4.54 12.65
CA SER A 7 -0.22 -5.13 13.98
C SER A 7 -1.55 -5.42 14.69
N GLY A 8 -2.60 -4.67 14.35
CA GLY A 8 -3.86 -4.68 15.09
C GLY A 8 -3.78 -4.08 16.50
N GLU A 9 -2.69 -3.35 16.80
CA GLU A 9 -2.44 -2.70 18.09
C GLU A 9 -2.30 -1.17 17.99
N THR A 10 -2.59 -0.58 16.82
CA THR A 10 -2.48 0.86 16.61
C THR A 10 -3.46 1.61 17.49
N ALA A 11 -2.96 2.45 18.39
CA ALA A 11 -3.78 3.12 19.42
C ALA A 11 -4.94 3.94 18.84
N ASP A 12 -4.67 4.76 17.81
CA ASP A 12 -5.69 5.60 17.17
C ASP A 12 -6.77 4.75 16.46
N SER A 13 -6.35 3.64 15.83
CA SER A 13 -7.27 2.70 15.19
C SER A 13 -8.16 1.99 16.20
N LEU A 14 -7.62 1.64 17.37
CA LEU A 14 -8.40 1.07 18.48
C LEU A 14 -9.38 2.09 19.05
N ALA A 15 -8.96 3.35 19.21
CA ALA A 15 -9.85 4.41 19.67
C ALA A 15 -11.01 4.62 18.69
N ALA A 16 -10.73 4.66 17.40
CA ALA A 16 -11.76 4.77 16.36
C ALA A 16 -12.72 3.56 16.36
N LEU A 17 -12.20 2.34 16.54
CA LEU A 17 -13.01 1.13 16.66
C LEU A 17 -13.97 1.20 17.87
N ARG A 18 -13.47 1.61 19.03
CA ARG A 18 -14.27 1.72 20.25
C ARG A 18 -15.35 2.78 20.12
N LEU A 19 -15.02 3.93 19.51
CA LEU A 19 -15.99 4.98 19.18
C LEU A 19 -17.11 4.46 18.27
N CYS A 20 -16.77 3.66 17.25
CA CYS A 20 -17.75 3.00 16.41
C CYS A 20 -18.70 2.09 17.22
N LYS A 21 -18.15 1.29 18.12
CA LYS A 21 -18.94 0.38 18.97
C LYS A 21 -19.87 1.14 19.91
N GLU A 22 -19.42 2.22 20.53
CA GLU A 22 -20.23 3.09 21.38
C GLU A 22 -21.43 3.69 20.63
N ASN A 23 -21.27 3.91 19.33
CA ASN A 23 -22.31 4.43 18.46
C ASN A 23 -23.07 3.32 17.69
N ASN A 24 -22.94 2.05 18.07
CA ASN A 24 -23.57 0.90 17.42
C ASN A 24 -23.27 0.78 15.91
N ILE A 25 -22.10 1.23 15.48
CA ILE A 25 -21.62 1.13 14.09
C ILE A 25 -20.84 -0.17 13.93
N ARG A 26 -21.26 -1.02 12.98
CA ARG A 26 -20.56 -2.27 12.68
C ARG A 26 -19.14 -2.03 12.19
N THR A 27 -18.22 -2.87 12.64
CA THR A 27 -16.79 -2.78 12.34
C THR A 27 -16.26 -4.05 11.68
N LEU A 28 -15.37 -3.83 10.69
CA LEU A 28 -14.54 -4.87 10.06
C LEU A 28 -13.08 -4.51 10.27
N GLY A 29 -12.34 -5.32 11.01
CA GLY A 29 -10.88 -5.20 11.12
C GLY A 29 -10.18 -5.96 10.00
N ILE A 30 -9.29 -5.30 9.25
CA ILE A 30 -8.34 -5.95 8.33
C ILE A 30 -6.99 -5.92 9.04
N VAL A 31 -6.53 -7.06 9.52
CA VAL A 31 -5.33 -7.17 10.36
C VAL A 31 -4.46 -8.35 9.95
N ASN A 32 -3.16 -8.27 10.25
CA ASN A 32 -2.24 -9.38 9.99
C ASN A 32 -2.04 -10.26 11.25
N VAL A 33 -1.99 -9.65 12.44
CA VAL A 33 -1.70 -10.38 13.67
C VAL A 33 -2.97 -11.00 14.24
N VAL A 34 -2.99 -12.32 14.29
CA VAL A 34 -4.08 -13.10 14.88
C VAL A 34 -4.14 -12.82 16.39
N GLY A 35 -5.35 -12.58 16.90
CA GLY A 35 -5.57 -12.34 18.33
C GLY A 35 -5.14 -10.95 18.81
N SER A 36 -4.80 -10.02 17.91
CA SER A 36 -4.54 -8.63 18.24
C SER A 36 -5.77 -7.93 18.85
N SER A 37 -5.58 -6.77 19.46
CA SER A 37 -6.65 -6.02 20.11
C SER A 37 -7.77 -5.64 19.15
N ILE A 38 -7.43 -5.17 17.94
CA ILE A 38 -8.45 -4.90 16.89
C ILE A 38 -9.17 -6.20 16.51
N ALA A 39 -8.44 -7.32 16.36
CA ALA A 39 -9.05 -8.60 16.02
C ALA A 39 -10.02 -9.11 17.08
N ARG A 40 -9.75 -8.85 18.36
CA ARG A 40 -10.64 -9.25 19.47
C ARG A 40 -11.85 -8.34 19.61
N GLU A 41 -11.69 -7.05 19.30
CA GLU A 41 -12.73 -6.05 19.56
C GLU A 41 -13.64 -5.78 18.35
N ALA A 42 -13.20 -6.02 17.11
CA ALA A 42 -14.02 -5.81 15.91
C ALA A 42 -15.15 -6.83 15.78
N ASP A 43 -16.28 -6.42 15.19
CA ASP A 43 -17.42 -7.34 14.97
C ASP A 43 -17.09 -8.43 13.96
N LYS A 44 -16.28 -8.12 12.97
CA LYS A 44 -15.75 -9.05 11.97
C LYS A 44 -14.28 -8.79 11.72
N VAL A 45 -13.55 -9.83 11.33
CA VAL A 45 -12.11 -9.74 11.07
C VAL A 45 -11.78 -10.40 9.75
N PHE A 46 -10.93 -9.73 8.97
CA PHE A 46 -10.27 -10.27 7.80
C PHE A 46 -8.76 -10.32 8.07
N TYR A 47 -8.18 -11.51 8.13
CA TYR A 47 -6.75 -11.69 8.32
C TYR A 47 -6.01 -11.69 6.99
N THR A 48 -4.97 -10.86 6.85
CA THR A 48 -4.16 -10.79 5.63
C THR A 48 -3.18 -11.95 5.49
N LEU A 49 -2.84 -12.61 6.59
CA LEU A 49 -1.97 -13.80 6.66
C LEU A 49 -0.59 -13.59 6.01
N ALA A 50 -0.05 -12.37 6.08
CA ALA A 50 1.27 -12.04 5.53
C ALA A 50 2.44 -12.67 6.31
N GLY A 51 2.15 -13.33 7.43
CA GLY A 51 3.17 -13.82 8.36
C GLY A 51 3.82 -12.69 9.17
N PRO A 52 4.86 -12.98 9.96
CA PRO A 52 5.54 -11.97 10.77
C PRO A 52 6.18 -10.88 9.91
N GLU A 53 5.93 -9.62 10.24
CA GLU A 53 6.65 -8.47 9.70
C GLU A 53 7.79 -8.13 10.66
N ILE A 54 9.03 -8.33 10.20
CA ILE A 54 10.22 -8.16 11.05
C ILE A 54 10.83 -6.78 10.88
N SER A 55 10.64 -6.18 9.70
CA SER A 55 11.11 -4.83 9.40
C SER A 55 10.22 -3.77 10.04
N VAL A 56 10.82 -2.65 10.45
CA VAL A 56 10.07 -1.46 10.87
C VAL A 56 9.26 -0.92 9.68
N ALA A 57 9.86 -0.86 8.51
CA ALA A 57 9.18 -0.49 7.27
C ALA A 57 8.27 -1.63 6.80
N THR A 58 6.97 -1.42 6.85
CA THR A 58 5.97 -2.38 6.39
C THR A 58 6.05 -2.56 4.88
N THR A 59 6.36 -3.76 4.41
CA THR A 59 6.51 -4.08 2.99
C THR A 59 5.47 -5.09 2.51
N LYS A 60 5.68 -6.38 2.79
CA LYS A 60 4.74 -7.45 2.37
C LYS A 60 3.34 -7.28 2.99
N ALA A 61 3.25 -6.77 4.21
CA ALA A 61 1.96 -6.55 4.85
C ALA A 61 1.14 -5.47 4.13
N TYR A 62 1.78 -4.41 3.61
CA TYR A 62 1.12 -3.42 2.75
C TYR A 62 0.53 -4.07 1.48
N SER A 63 1.33 -4.86 0.77
CA SER A 63 0.87 -5.57 -0.44
C SER A 63 -0.31 -6.49 -0.16
N THR A 64 -0.29 -7.20 0.97
CA THR A 64 -1.40 -8.09 1.35
C THR A 64 -2.65 -7.32 1.79
N GLN A 65 -2.50 -6.12 2.36
CA GLN A 65 -3.63 -5.22 2.63
C GLN A 65 -4.29 -4.73 1.33
N LEU A 66 -3.50 -4.40 0.31
CA LEU A 66 -4.04 -4.08 -1.02
C LEU A 66 -4.84 -5.25 -1.61
N ILE A 67 -4.31 -6.47 -1.53
CA ILE A 67 -5.02 -7.67 -1.97
C ILE A 67 -6.32 -7.86 -1.19
N ALA A 68 -6.31 -7.66 0.12
CA ALA A 68 -7.52 -7.73 0.94
C ALA A 68 -8.57 -6.70 0.47
N ALA A 69 -8.15 -5.47 0.16
CA ALA A 69 -9.04 -4.44 -0.37
C ALA A 69 -9.62 -4.84 -1.74
N TYR A 70 -8.82 -5.40 -2.65
CA TYR A 70 -9.32 -5.90 -3.95
C TYR A 70 -10.33 -7.04 -3.78
N VAL A 71 -10.03 -8.01 -2.91
CA VAL A 71 -10.94 -9.14 -2.64
C VAL A 71 -12.28 -8.63 -2.07
N LEU A 72 -12.25 -7.69 -1.14
CA LEU A 72 -13.46 -7.08 -0.59
C LEU A 72 -14.24 -6.28 -1.64
N ALA A 73 -13.54 -5.51 -2.48
CA ALA A 73 -14.17 -4.75 -3.55
C ALA A 73 -14.87 -5.67 -4.56
N LEU A 74 -14.22 -6.75 -4.98
CA LEU A 74 -14.82 -7.77 -5.86
C LEU A 74 -16.03 -8.43 -5.23
N GLN A 75 -15.95 -8.78 -3.95
CA GLN A 75 -17.08 -9.37 -3.22
C GLN A 75 -18.26 -8.41 -3.12
N PHE A 76 -18.01 -7.12 -2.84
CA PHE A 76 -19.05 -6.10 -2.78
C PHE A 76 -19.67 -5.85 -4.17
N ALA A 77 -18.84 -5.77 -5.21
CA ALA A 77 -19.31 -5.59 -6.57
C ALA A 77 -20.18 -6.77 -7.04
N LYS A 78 -19.79 -8.01 -6.70
CA LYS A 78 -20.57 -9.22 -6.99
C LYS A 78 -21.93 -9.22 -6.26
N ILE A 79 -21.94 -8.92 -4.95
CA ILE A 79 -23.18 -8.87 -4.14
C ILE A 79 -24.14 -7.79 -4.65
N ARG A 80 -23.61 -6.67 -5.13
CA ARG A 80 -24.39 -5.56 -5.69
C ARG A 80 -24.77 -5.75 -7.14
N SER A 81 -24.35 -6.86 -7.76
CA SER A 81 -24.58 -7.15 -9.19
C SER A 81 -23.97 -6.09 -10.14
N GLU A 82 -22.88 -5.43 -9.72
CA GLU A 82 -22.14 -4.47 -10.53
C GLU A 82 -21.16 -5.18 -11.49
N ILE A 83 -20.81 -6.42 -11.21
CA ILE A 83 -19.98 -7.29 -12.07
C ILE A 83 -20.62 -8.66 -12.20
N THR A 84 -20.38 -9.31 -13.34
CA THR A 84 -20.82 -10.72 -13.55
C THR A 84 -19.90 -11.69 -12.82
N GLU A 85 -20.31 -12.95 -12.74
CA GLU A 85 -19.48 -14.02 -12.17
C GLU A 85 -18.21 -14.24 -13.00
N GLU A 86 -18.34 -14.24 -14.32
CA GLU A 86 -17.20 -14.38 -15.25
C GLU A 86 -16.19 -13.24 -15.09
N GLN A 87 -16.66 -12.01 -14.91
CA GLN A 87 -15.79 -10.87 -14.62
C GLN A 87 -15.07 -11.02 -13.29
N CYS A 88 -15.79 -11.45 -12.24
CA CYS A 88 -15.20 -11.71 -10.94
C CYS A 88 -14.10 -12.79 -11.03
N ASP A 89 -14.37 -13.90 -11.72
CA ASP A 89 -13.42 -14.99 -11.90
C ASP A 89 -12.19 -14.56 -12.69
N ALA A 90 -12.36 -13.69 -13.70
CA ALA A 90 -11.24 -13.12 -14.46
C ALA A 90 -10.31 -12.29 -13.54
N TYR A 91 -10.87 -11.43 -12.69
CA TYR A 91 -10.08 -10.67 -11.72
C TYR A 91 -9.39 -11.56 -10.69
N VAL A 92 -10.08 -12.56 -10.15
CA VAL A 92 -9.50 -13.53 -9.20
C VAL A 92 -8.35 -14.32 -9.86
N LYS A 93 -8.51 -14.71 -11.12
CA LYS A 93 -7.45 -15.38 -11.89
C LYS A 93 -6.23 -14.47 -12.03
N GLU A 94 -6.43 -13.20 -12.34
CA GLU A 94 -5.33 -12.23 -12.46
C GLU A 94 -4.62 -12.03 -11.11
N LEU A 95 -5.35 -11.86 -10.01
CA LEU A 95 -4.77 -11.77 -8.67
C LEU A 95 -3.89 -12.99 -8.31
N LYS A 96 -4.29 -14.19 -8.73
CA LYS A 96 -3.49 -15.41 -8.51
C LYS A 96 -2.17 -15.43 -9.28
N THR A 97 -1.99 -14.58 -10.29
CA THR A 97 -0.71 -14.48 -11.04
C THR A 97 0.31 -13.58 -10.35
N LEU A 98 -0.11 -12.75 -9.39
CA LEU A 98 0.75 -11.77 -8.73
C LEU A 98 1.99 -12.36 -8.05
N PRO A 99 1.94 -13.51 -7.35
CA PRO A 99 3.12 -14.07 -6.72
C PRO A 99 4.26 -14.30 -7.72
N GLU A 100 3.97 -14.85 -8.89
CA GLU A 100 4.99 -15.09 -9.92
C GLU A 100 5.50 -13.78 -10.56
N LYS A 101 4.63 -12.79 -10.73
CA LYS A 101 5.03 -11.45 -11.21
C LYS A 101 5.97 -10.76 -10.21
N ILE A 102 5.64 -10.81 -8.91
CA ILE A 102 6.46 -10.26 -7.84
C ILE A 102 7.81 -10.98 -7.77
N LYS A 103 7.81 -12.32 -7.88
CA LYS A 103 9.04 -13.11 -7.88
C LYS A 103 10.00 -12.66 -8.99
N ARG A 104 9.50 -12.47 -10.21
CA ARG A 104 10.31 -11.95 -11.32
C ARG A 104 10.94 -10.60 -11.01
N ILE A 105 10.19 -9.67 -10.42
CA ILE A 105 10.71 -8.35 -10.04
C ILE A 105 11.81 -8.50 -9.00
N LEU A 106 11.65 -9.40 -8.04
CA LEU A 106 12.63 -9.63 -6.98
C LEU A 106 13.90 -10.37 -7.48
N GLU A 107 13.88 -10.98 -8.66
CA GLU A 107 15.06 -11.58 -9.29
C GLU A 107 16.04 -10.52 -9.83
N ASP A 108 15.60 -9.29 -10.10
CA ASP A 108 16.42 -8.21 -10.65
C ASP A 108 17.13 -7.36 -9.58
N LYS A 109 17.58 -7.99 -8.53
CA LYS A 109 18.18 -7.31 -7.36
C LYS A 109 19.48 -6.59 -7.69
N GLU A 110 20.35 -7.19 -8.49
CA GLU A 110 21.66 -6.63 -8.81
C GLU A 110 21.56 -5.31 -9.55
N ARG A 111 20.64 -5.22 -10.50
CA ARG A 111 20.38 -3.96 -11.22
C ARG A 111 19.84 -2.89 -10.30
N LEU A 112 18.90 -3.24 -9.42
CA LEU A 112 18.34 -2.31 -8.45
C LEU A 112 19.40 -1.83 -7.44
N GLN A 113 20.26 -2.73 -6.96
CA GLN A 113 21.36 -2.39 -6.06
C GLN A 113 22.38 -1.48 -6.75
N TRP A 114 22.74 -1.77 -7.99
CA TRP A 114 23.62 -0.90 -8.77
C TRP A 114 23.03 0.51 -8.93
N PHE A 115 21.76 0.60 -9.30
CA PHE A 115 21.07 1.87 -9.42
C PHE A 115 21.02 2.62 -8.08
N ALA A 116 20.63 1.96 -7.01
CA ALA A 116 20.56 2.52 -5.67
C ALA A 116 21.95 3.05 -5.20
N SER A 117 23.03 2.32 -5.50
CA SER A 117 24.39 2.74 -5.15
C SER A 117 24.79 4.07 -5.80
N LYS A 118 24.26 4.39 -6.99
CA LYS A 118 24.51 5.67 -7.67
C LYS A 118 23.78 6.84 -7.00
N GLN A 119 22.72 6.54 -6.27
CA GLN A 119 21.86 7.51 -5.60
C GLN A 119 22.08 7.58 -4.08
N ALA A 120 23.08 6.86 -3.56
CA ALA A 120 23.32 6.77 -2.12
C ALA A 120 23.58 8.13 -1.43
N ASN A 121 24.03 9.12 -2.18
CA ASN A 121 24.31 10.48 -1.70
C ASN A 121 23.24 11.51 -2.17
N ALA A 122 22.14 11.07 -2.73
CA ALA A 122 21.04 11.94 -3.10
C ALA A 122 20.50 12.64 -1.84
N LYS A 123 20.22 13.94 -1.95
CA LYS A 123 19.61 14.71 -0.86
C LYS A 123 18.10 14.63 -0.91
N ASP A 124 17.57 14.71 -2.11
CA ASP A 124 16.14 14.74 -2.40
C ASP A 124 15.82 13.77 -3.52
N ILE A 125 14.71 13.05 -3.38
CA ILE A 125 14.19 12.15 -4.41
C ILE A 125 12.70 12.40 -4.53
N PHE A 126 12.22 12.61 -5.76
CA PHE A 126 10.81 12.84 -6.03
C PHE A 126 10.16 11.61 -6.67
N PHE A 127 8.98 11.28 -6.16
CA PHE A 127 8.12 10.25 -6.74
C PHE A 127 6.94 10.91 -7.43
N ILE A 128 6.70 10.55 -8.68
CA ILE A 128 5.64 11.17 -9.47
C ILE A 128 4.76 10.06 -10.05
N GLY A 129 3.47 10.19 -9.81
CA GLY A 129 2.49 9.23 -10.32
C GLY A 129 1.18 9.90 -10.72
N ARG A 130 0.35 9.14 -11.43
CA ARG A 130 -0.98 9.58 -11.83
C ARG A 130 -2.02 8.54 -11.38
N ASN A 131 -3.16 8.98 -10.85
CA ASN A 131 -4.21 8.10 -10.34
C ASN A 131 -3.66 7.08 -9.32
N LEU A 132 -3.78 5.78 -9.58
CA LEU A 132 -3.27 4.72 -8.70
C LEU A 132 -1.76 4.80 -8.49
N ASP A 133 -1.00 5.17 -9.52
CA ASP A 133 0.45 5.33 -9.41
C ASP A 133 0.84 6.47 -8.48
N TYR A 134 0.03 7.52 -8.33
CA TYR A 134 0.26 8.54 -7.32
C TYR A 134 0.15 7.97 -5.90
N SER A 135 -0.84 7.12 -5.65
CA SER A 135 -0.96 6.44 -4.35
C SER A 135 0.24 5.53 -4.07
N MET A 136 0.73 4.82 -5.10
CA MET A 136 1.96 4.01 -4.98
C MET A 136 3.21 4.89 -4.80
N SER A 137 3.25 6.07 -5.42
CA SER A 137 4.32 7.04 -5.25
C SER A 137 4.39 7.58 -3.82
N LEU A 138 3.25 7.82 -3.18
CA LEU A 138 3.18 8.20 -1.76
C LEU A 138 3.80 7.12 -0.86
N GLU A 139 3.44 5.86 -1.08
CA GLU A 139 4.00 4.73 -0.31
C GLU A 139 5.49 4.54 -0.60
N GLY A 140 5.92 4.63 -1.87
CA GLY A 140 7.33 4.54 -2.25
C GLY A 140 8.18 5.62 -1.58
N SER A 141 7.71 6.87 -1.59
CA SER A 141 8.35 7.98 -0.89
C SER A 141 8.43 7.73 0.62
N LEU A 142 7.36 7.24 1.24
CA LEU A 142 7.36 6.90 2.67
C LEU A 142 8.38 5.81 2.98
N LYS A 143 8.40 4.72 2.22
CA LYS A 143 9.36 3.62 2.42
C LYS A 143 10.81 4.09 2.24
N LEU A 144 11.08 4.94 1.26
CA LEU A 144 12.41 5.49 1.08
C LEU A 144 12.86 6.31 2.29
N LYS A 145 12.01 7.18 2.81
CA LYS A 145 12.29 7.96 4.04
C LYS A 145 12.58 7.07 5.24
N GLU A 146 11.74 6.06 5.47
CA GLU A 146 11.87 5.14 6.60
C GLU A 146 13.17 4.33 6.58
N ILE A 147 13.65 3.95 5.39
CA ILE A 147 14.78 3.03 5.24
C ILE A 147 16.10 3.77 5.05
N SER A 148 16.12 4.83 4.24
CA SER A 148 17.36 5.50 3.81
C SER A 148 17.63 6.83 4.51
N TYR A 149 16.62 7.41 5.15
CA TYR A 149 16.64 8.78 5.71
C TYR A 149 16.84 9.88 4.66
N ILE A 150 16.82 9.54 3.36
CA ILE A 150 16.82 10.51 2.28
C ILE A 150 15.48 11.22 2.25
N HIS A 151 15.50 12.54 2.14
CA HIS A 151 14.26 13.29 1.97
C HIS A 151 13.59 12.92 0.66
N SER A 152 12.31 12.64 0.70
CA SER A 152 11.54 12.35 -0.51
C SER A 152 10.10 12.82 -0.41
N GLU A 153 9.56 13.23 -1.55
CA GLU A 153 8.17 13.65 -1.66
C GLU A 153 7.52 13.00 -2.87
N ALA A 154 6.19 12.84 -2.78
CA ALA A 154 5.41 12.32 -3.88
C ALA A 154 4.42 13.36 -4.38
N TYR A 155 4.35 13.53 -5.71
CA TYR A 155 3.46 14.46 -6.36
C TYR A 155 2.57 13.79 -7.40
N ALA A 156 1.34 14.26 -7.49
CA ALA A 156 0.51 13.95 -8.63
C ALA A 156 1.10 14.58 -9.89
N ALA A 157 1.29 13.79 -10.95
CA ALA A 157 1.99 14.24 -12.16
C ALA A 157 1.38 15.50 -12.79
N GLY A 158 0.05 15.68 -12.70
CA GLY A 158 -0.63 16.87 -13.18
C GLY A 158 -0.36 18.12 -12.36
N GLU A 159 -0.05 17.95 -11.08
CA GLU A 159 0.14 19.06 -10.13
C GLU A 159 1.58 19.57 -10.06
N LEU A 160 2.55 18.76 -10.48
CA LEU A 160 3.97 19.12 -10.40
C LEU A 160 4.30 20.47 -11.06
N LYS A 161 3.67 20.75 -12.19
CA LYS A 161 3.87 21.98 -12.97
C LYS A 161 3.38 23.26 -12.26
N HIS A 162 2.57 23.12 -11.21
CA HIS A 162 1.96 24.26 -10.52
C HIS A 162 2.85 24.87 -9.40
N GLY A 163 4.15 24.64 -9.49
CA GLY A 163 5.13 25.27 -8.58
C GLY A 163 6.24 24.31 -8.15
N THR A 164 5.91 23.11 -7.71
CA THR A 164 6.87 22.16 -7.14
C THR A 164 7.92 21.63 -8.13
N ILE A 165 7.69 21.78 -9.43
CA ILE A 165 8.70 21.54 -10.48
C ILE A 165 9.97 22.37 -10.27
N SER A 166 9.89 23.52 -9.61
CA SER A 166 11.05 24.38 -9.30
C SER A 166 12.05 23.74 -8.33
N LEU A 167 11.66 22.66 -7.64
CA LEU A 167 12.53 21.90 -6.74
C LEU A 167 13.39 20.87 -7.49
N ILE A 168 13.10 20.63 -8.77
CA ILE A 168 13.82 19.67 -9.59
C ILE A 168 14.96 20.37 -10.32
N GLU A 169 16.18 20.07 -9.92
CA GLU A 169 17.41 20.59 -10.46
C GLU A 169 18.22 19.49 -11.16
N ASP A 170 19.30 19.88 -11.83
CA ASP A 170 20.23 18.93 -12.44
C ASP A 170 20.79 17.96 -11.39
N GLY A 171 20.62 16.66 -11.64
CA GLY A 171 21.04 15.60 -10.72
C GLY A 171 19.99 15.17 -9.70
N THR A 172 18.84 15.83 -9.65
CA THR A 172 17.71 15.37 -8.82
C THR A 172 17.10 14.10 -9.41
N LEU A 173 17.02 13.03 -8.60
CA LEU A 173 16.36 11.80 -9.01
C LEU A 173 14.84 11.97 -8.97
N VAL A 174 14.20 11.64 -10.08
CA VAL A 174 12.75 11.55 -10.18
C VAL A 174 12.35 10.12 -10.54
N VAL A 175 11.56 9.48 -9.69
CA VAL A 175 10.95 8.18 -9.94
C VAL A 175 9.55 8.41 -10.50
N LEU A 176 9.38 8.13 -11.78
CA LEU A 176 8.13 8.36 -12.49
C LEU A 176 7.40 7.04 -12.74
N SER A 177 6.17 6.93 -12.26
CA SER A 177 5.28 5.80 -12.53
C SER A 177 4.01 6.29 -13.23
N LEU A 178 3.81 5.85 -14.47
CA LEU A 178 2.64 6.19 -15.27
C LEU A 178 2.11 4.90 -15.92
N ILE A 179 0.91 4.50 -15.52
CA ILE A 179 0.14 3.49 -16.24
C ILE A 179 -0.68 4.22 -17.32
N HIS A 180 -0.56 3.79 -18.55
CA HIS A 180 -1.32 4.31 -19.70
C HIS A 180 -2.56 3.48 -19.92
#